data_2f5d7804d0b1ecb36de69b14d7da64e4
#
_entry.id   2f5d7804d0b1ecb36de69b14d7da64e4
#
_cell.length_a   1.000
_cell.length_b   1.000
_cell.length_c   1.000
_cell.angle_alpha   90.00
_cell.angle_beta   90.00
_cell.angle_gamma   90.00
#
_symmetry.space_group_name_H-M   'P 1'
#
loop_
_entity.id
_entity.type
_entity.pdbx_description
1 polymer ?
#
loop_
_entity_poly.entity_id
_entity_poly.type
_entity_poly.pdbx_seq_one_letter_code
_entity_poly.pdbx_strand_id
1 'polypeptide(L)'
;KEDFNRLEAQGFKCILGDITDKESLVGIFNNIQILFHLANIASWWLPNNQTYYDVNLKGSINLFDEAKKYPLNKIIHVSSIAAIRQPEGIMADEESIHQGDFESHYSKSKYLVEKETEKYLKDGLPIVTLNPGVVTGPKDTKTFGKTVLGIANGKVKAKFFPNSYIPLVYIDDLINIMIKSIDLKVGSKYVVVGENIKIGDVFDKVCKITNRDKITKITPNFILLMVAYYS
;
A
#
# COMPACT_ATOMS: atom_id res chain seq x y z
N LYS A 1 -5.95 -3.10 21.62
CA LYS A 1 -6.21 -4.20 22.61
C LYS A 1 -7.24 -5.20 22.10
N GLU A 2 -8.35 -4.78 21.51
CA GLU A 2 -9.41 -5.68 20.99
C GLU A 2 -8.91 -6.58 19.84
N ASP A 3 -8.16 -6.03 18.90
CA ASP A 3 -7.55 -6.81 17.80
C ASP A 3 -6.50 -7.81 18.31
N PHE A 4 -5.75 -7.47 19.35
CA PHE A 4 -4.77 -8.34 19.99
C PHE A 4 -5.44 -9.61 20.55
N ASN A 5 -6.45 -9.43 21.42
CA ASN A 5 -7.18 -10.54 22.02
C ASN A 5 -7.85 -11.45 20.96
N ARG A 6 -8.34 -10.84 19.86
CA ARG A 6 -8.96 -11.58 18.77
C ARG A 6 -7.94 -12.46 18.02
N LEU A 7 -6.74 -11.95 17.79
CA LEU A 7 -5.69 -12.72 17.11
C LEU A 7 -5.14 -13.83 18.01
N GLU A 8 -4.92 -13.56 19.30
CA GLU A 8 -4.49 -14.57 20.26
C GLU A 8 -5.50 -15.71 20.40
N ALA A 9 -6.81 -15.39 20.40
CA ALA A 9 -7.86 -16.40 20.39
C ALA A 9 -7.87 -17.29 19.13
N GLN A 10 -7.25 -16.84 18.04
CA GLN A 10 -7.03 -17.62 16.82
C GLN A 10 -5.71 -18.39 16.81
N GLY A 11 -4.95 -18.36 17.90
CA GLY A 11 -3.67 -19.06 18.04
C GLY A 11 -2.44 -18.28 17.57
N PHE A 12 -2.58 -17.00 17.25
CA PHE A 12 -1.43 -16.15 16.91
C PHE A 12 -0.71 -15.68 18.18
N LYS A 13 0.62 -15.73 18.17
CA LYS A 13 1.45 -15.08 19.16
C LYS A 13 1.58 -13.61 18.81
N CYS A 14 1.04 -12.73 19.62
CA CYS A 14 1.10 -11.29 19.43
C CYS A 14 2.25 -10.69 20.25
N ILE A 15 3.04 -9.81 19.60
CA ILE A 15 4.14 -9.06 20.24
C ILE A 15 3.89 -7.57 19.98
N LEU A 16 3.93 -6.77 21.04
CA LEU A 16 3.83 -5.31 20.92
C LEU A 16 5.20 -4.74 20.51
N GLY A 17 5.21 -3.93 19.46
CA GLY A 17 6.40 -3.23 19.00
C GLY A 17 6.03 -2.03 18.13
N ASP A 18 6.95 -1.09 18.01
CA ASP A 18 6.86 0.07 17.13
C ASP A 18 8.10 0.10 16.23
N ILE A 19 7.92 0.07 14.91
CA ILE A 19 9.04 0.08 13.96
C ILE A 19 9.86 1.36 14.04
N THR A 20 9.33 2.44 14.61
CA THR A 20 10.07 3.68 14.85
C THR A 20 10.98 3.62 16.10
N ASP A 21 10.71 2.68 16.98
CA ASP A 21 11.50 2.38 18.17
C ASP A 21 12.32 1.10 18.00
N LYS A 22 13.62 1.28 17.70
CA LYS A 22 14.54 0.16 17.41
C LYS A 22 14.65 -0.84 18.58
N GLU A 23 14.59 -0.37 19.81
CA GLU A 23 14.70 -1.23 20.99
C GLU A 23 13.48 -2.14 21.14
N SER A 24 12.30 -1.68 20.73
CA SER A 24 11.07 -2.50 20.76
C SER A 24 11.10 -3.67 19.77
N LEU A 25 12.02 -3.66 18.80
CA LEU A 25 12.16 -4.70 17.78
C LEU A 25 13.18 -5.78 18.18
N VAL A 26 13.96 -5.59 19.25
CA VAL A 26 14.99 -6.55 19.65
C VAL A 26 14.37 -7.91 19.98
N GLY A 27 14.84 -8.94 19.31
CA GLY A 27 14.41 -10.33 19.56
C GLY A 27 13.10 -10.76 18.88
N ILE A 28 12.41 -9.88 18.16
CA ILE A 28 11.09 -10.23 17.56
C ILE A 28 11.20 -11.34 16.51
N PHE A 29 12.38 -11.56 15.92
CA PHE A 29 12.59 -12.58 14.89
C PHE A 29 13.15 -13.90 15.43
N ASN A 30 13.20 -14.09 16.74
CA ASN A 30 13.59 -15.36 17.34
C ASN A 30 12.65 -16.50 16.87
N ASN A 31 13.23 -17.53 16.23
CA ASN A 31 12.50 -18.66 15.65
C ASN A 31 11.54 -18.31 14.50
N ILE A 32 11.75 -17.17 13.85
CA ILE A 32 11.00 -16.77 12.65
C ILE A 32 11.82 -17.13 11.42
N GLN A 33 11.16 -17.70 10.41
CA GLN A 33 11.77 -18.05 9.12
C GLN A 33 11.32 -17.12 7.99
N ILE A 34 10.09 -16.61 8.06
CA ILE A 34 9.46 -15.80 7.02
C ILE A 34 8.91 -14.53 7.65
N LEU A 35 9.28 -13.39 7.08
CA LEU A 35 8.78 -12.07 7.47
C LEU A 35 7.89 -11.50 6.38
N PHE A 36 6.66 -11.14 6.72
CA PHE A 36 5.81 -10.26 5.90
C PHE A 36 5.87 -8.85 6.48
N HIS A 37 6.59 -7.96 5.81
CA HIS A 37 6.70 -6.57 6.22
C HIS A 37 5.58 -5.72 5.59
N LEU A 38 4.52 -5.46 6.37
CA LEU A 38 3.37 -4.66 5.98
C LEU A 38 3.27 -3.35 6.77
N ALA A 39 4.12 -3.17 7.79
CA ALA A 39 4.07 -1.99 8.65
C ALA A 39 4.46 -0.73 7.86
N ASN A 40 3.48 0.10 7.55
CA ASN A 40 3.68 1.39 6.89
C ASN A 40 2.45 2.28 7.07
N ILE A 41 2.61 3.57 6.80
CA ILE A 41 1.51 4.51 6.64
C ILE A 41 1.15 4.58 5.16
N ALA A 42 -0.06 4.15 4.81
CA ALA A 42 -0.62 4.20 3.46
C ALA A 42 -1.69 5.31 3.40
N SER A 43 -1.25 6.56 3.41
CA SER A 43 -2.11 7.75 3.28
C SER A 43 -1.48 8.73 2.30
N TRP A 44 -2.30 9.38 1.48
CA TRP A 44 -1.80 10.42 0.55
C TRP A 44 -1.53 11.75 1.23
N TRP A 45 -2.11 11.99 2.39
CA TRP A 45 -1.96 13.22 3.14
C TRP A 45 -1.87 12.96 4.65
N LEU A 46 -0.96 13.65 5.30
CA LEU A 46 -0.79 13.74 6.75
C LEU A 46 -0.47 15.18 7.15
N PRO A 47 -0.93 15.64 8.32
CA PRO A 47 -0.60 16.98 8.83
C PRO A 47 0.91 17.19 9.00
N ASN A 48 1.65 16.13 9.33
CA ASN A 48 3.11 16.16 9.48
C ASN A 48 3.75 15.22 8.46
N ASN A 49 4.38 15.78 7.45
CA ASN A 49 5.06 15.03 6.40
C ASN A 49 6.27 14.22 6.89
N GLN A 50 6.91 14.64 7.99
CA GLN A 50 8.04 13.90 8.56
C GLN A 50 7.63 12.49 9.01
N THR A 51 6.37 12.30 9.42
CA THR A 51 5.84 11.01 9.85
C THR A 51 5.97 9.91 8.76
N TYR A 52 5.86 10.26 7.47
CA TYR A 52 6.11 9.28 6.40
C TYR A 52 7.55 8.75 6.42
N TYR A 53 8.52 9.61 6.67
CA TYR A 53 9.93 9.22 6.69
C TYR A 53 10.30 8.49 7.97
N ASP A 54 9.74 8.90 9.10
CA ASP A 54 9.99 8.24 10.38
C ASP A 54 9.41 6.82 10.39
N VAL A 55 8.16 6.64 9.94
CA VAL A 55 7.50 5.33 9.94
C VAL A 55 7.92 4.50 8.74
N ASN A 56 7.72 4.99 7.50
CA ASN A 56 7.94 4.14 6.33
C ASN A 56 9.42 3.89 6.07
N LEU A 57 10.26 4.94 6.06
CA LEU A 57 11.68 4.80 5.74
C LEU A 57 12.49 4.32 6.94
N LYS A 58 12.54 5.11 8.01
CA LYS A 58 13.35 4.78 9.19
C LYS A 58 12.87 3.51 9.89
N GLY A 59 11.53 3.35 9.98
CA GLY A 59 10.94 2.13 10.54
C GLY A 59 11.30 0.88 9.75
N SER A 60 11.27 0.92 8.40
CA SER A 60 11.70 -0.21 7.58
C SER A 60 13.20 -0.50 7.74
N ILE A 61 14.04 0.55 7.83
CA ILE A 61 15.49 0.40 8.11
C ILE A 61 15.70 -0.30 9.45
N ASN A 62 15.03 0.15 10.51
CA ASN A 62 15.14 -0.48 11.83
C ASN A 62 14.76 -1.96 11.79
N LEU A 63 13.67 -2.29 11.06
CA LEU A 63 13.19 -3.66 10.91
C LEU A 63 14.19 -4.52 10.13
N PHE A 64 14.76 -4.03 9.04
CA PHE A 64 15.77 -4.75 8.25
C PHE A 64 17.08 -4.90 9.01
N ASP A 65 17.52 -3.88 9.76
CA ASP A 65 18.69 -3.97 10.65
C ASP A 65 18.53 -5.08 11.69
N GLU A 66 17.33 -5.19 12.29
CA GLU A 66 17.06 -6.27 13.23
C GLU A 66 17.01 -7.61 12.49
N ALA A 67 16.34 -7.68 11.34
CA ALA A 67 16.20 -8.89 10.53
C ALA A 67 17.56 -9.48 10.10
N LYS A 68 18.57 -8.63 9.83
CA LYS A 68 19.96 -9.08 9.50
C LYS A 68 20.61 -9.96 10.57
N LYS A 69 20.14 -9.90 11.80
CA LYS A 69 20.71 -10.66 12.92
C LYS A 69 20.20 -12.11 12.98
N TYR A 70 19.24 -12.48 12.11
CA TYR A 70 18.55 -13.76 12.16
C TYR A 70 18.59 -14.48 10.81
N PRO A 71 18.60 -15.82 10.79
CA PRO A 71 18.64 -16.61 9.55
C PRO A 71 17.25 -16.72 8.91
N LEU A 72 16.71 -15.58 8.47
CA LEU A 72 15.42 -15.57 7.76
C LEU A 72 15.56 -16.21 6.38
N ASN A 73 14.62 -17.09 6.03
CA ASN A 73 14.57 -17.74 4.71
C ASN A 73 13.96 -16.81 3.65
N LYS A 74 13.03 -15.93 4.06
CA LYS A 74 12.36 -15.00 3.14
C LYS A 74 11.81 -13.77 3.87
N ILE A 75 11.91 -12.63 3.21
CA ILE A 75 11.24 -11.38 3.58
C ILE A 75 10.36 -10.94 2.41
N ILE A 76 9.06 -10.85 2.62
CA ILE A 76 8.12 -10.27 1.66
C ILE A 76 7.85 -8.82 2.07
N HIS A 77 8.47 -7.89 1.35
CA HIS A 77 8.27 -6.45 1.57
C HIS A 77 7.10 -5.95 0.72
N VAL A 78 6.02 -5.52 1.38
CA VAL A 78 4.87 -4.92 0.69
C VAL A 78 5.09 -3.42 0.55
N SER A 79 5.56 -3.04 -0.63
CA SER A 79 5.75 -1.65 -1.07
C SER A 79 4.44 -1.05 -1.61
N SER A 80 4.47 -0.37 -2.71
CA SER A 80 3.30 0.21 -3.39
C SER A 80 3.66 0.58 -4.82
N ILE A 81 2.69 0.59 -5.74
CA ILE A 81 2.85 1.24 -7.05
C ILE A 81 3.23 2.72 -6.94
N ALA A 82 2.94 3.37 -5.79
CA ALA A 82 3.36 4.74 -5.53
C ALA A 82 4.88 4.94 -5.50
N ALA A 83 5.67 3.86 -5.35
CA ALA A 83 7.12 3.89 -5.46
C ALA A 83 7.62 3.84 -6.91
N ILE A 84 6.73 3.51 -7.86
CA ILE A 84 7.02 3.36 -9.28
C ILE A 84 6.34 4.50 -10.03
N ARG A 85 7.05 5.13 -10.95
CA ARG A 85 6.47 6.18 -11.80
C ARG A 85 7.05 6.14 -13.19
N GLN A 86 6.18 6.40 -14.16
CA GLN A 86 6.55 6.68 -15.55
C GLN A 86 5.94 8.01 -15.98
N PRO A 87 6.45 8.65 -17.03
CA PRO A 87 5.81 9.79 -17.66
C PRO A 87 4.36 9.51 -18.04
N GLU A 88 3.55 10.56 -18.09
CA GLU A 88 2.13 10.43 -18.46
C GLU A 88 1.97 9.71 -19.81
N GLY A 89 1.03 8.78 -19.89
CA GLY A 89 0.75 7.98 -21.08
C GLY A 89 1.61 6.71 -21.23
N ILE A 90 2.60 6.50 -20.36
CA ILE A 90 3.41 5.27 -20.34
C ILE A 90 2.97 4.40 -19.17
N MET A 91 2.66 3.13 -19.48
CA MET A 91 2.32 2.16 -18.42
C MET A 91 3.59 1.80 -17.63
N ALA A 92 3.51 1.92 -16.30
CA ALA A 92 4.59 1.54 -15.41
C ALA A 92 4.60 0.01 -15.20
N ASP A 93 5.78 -0.56 -15.08
CA ASP A 93 6.07 -1.96 -14.80
C ASP A 93 7.19 -2.09 -13.76
N GLU A 94 7.66 -3.32 -13.52
CA GLU A 94 8.70 -3.63 -12.54
C GLU A 94 10.07 -3.02 -12.88
N GLU A 95 10.35 -2.78 -14.16
CA GLU A 95 11.61 -2.20 -14.67
C GLU A 95 11.58 -0.67 -14.71
N SER A 96 10.46 -0.08 -14.38
CA SER A 96 10.26 1.37 -14.42
C SER A 96 11.12 2.10 -13.42
N ILE A 97 11.86 3.10 -13.90
CA ILE A 97 12.77 3.92 -13.10
C ILE A 97 12.10 5.25 -12.78
N HIS A 98 11.92 5.53 -11.49
CA HIS A 98 11.35 6.79 -11.03
C HIS A 98 12.26 7.98 -11.39
N GLN A 99 11.69 9.03 -12.01
CA GLN A 99 12.41 10.21 -12.48
C GLN A 99 12.72 11.24 -11.39
N GLY A 100 12.23 11.01 -10.15
CA GLY A 100 12.50 11.90 -9.01
C GLY A 100 11.43 12.97 -8.75
N ASP A 101 10.41 13.07 -9.58
CA ASP A 101 9.28 13.98 -9.41
C ASP A 101 8.14 13.28 -8.61
N PHE A 102 8.14 13.47 -7.32
CA PHE A 102 7.21 12.78 -6.42
C PHE A 102 5.88 13.54 -6.29
N GLU A 103 4.76 12.82 -6.48
CA GLU A 103 3.42 13.39 -6.31
C GLU A 103 3.06 13.68 -4.85
N SER A 104 3.71 12.98 -3.92
CA SER A 104 3.46 13.13 -2.48
C SER A 104 4.65 12.68 -1.64
N HIS A 105 4.67 13.08 -0.38
CA HIS A 105 5.65 12.56 0.60
C HIS A 105 5.49 11.05 0.83
N TYR A 106 4.27 10.52 0.69
CA TYR A 106 4.03 9.08 0.70
C TYR A 106 4.77 8.38 -0.43
N SER A 107 4.56 8.82 -1.68
CA SER A 107 5.24 8.28 -2.87
C SER A 107 6.77 8.32 -2.70
N LYS A 108 7.31 9.48 -2.29
CA LYS A 108 8.74 9.64 -2.01
C LYS A 108 9.22 8.67 -0.93
N SER A 109 8.47 8.51 0.16
CA SER A 109 8.87 7.61 1.25
C SER A 109 8.94 6.15 0.77
N LYS A 110 7.95 5.69 -0.02
CA LYS A 110 7.92 4.32 -0.57
C LYS A 110 9.09 4.08 -1.54
N TYR A 111 9.38 5.04 -2.41
CA TYR A 111 10.55 4.97 -3.29
C TYR A 111 11.87 4.85 -2.50
N LEU A 112 12.04 5.67 -1.46
CA LEU A 112 13.25 5.64 -0.63
C LEU A 112 13.41 4.30 0.10
N VAL A 113 12.31 3.71 0.58
CA VAL A 113 12.34 2.35 1.18
C VAL A 113 12.81 1.32 0.17
N GLU A 114 12.35 1.38 -1.09
CA GLU A 114 12.83 0.44 -2.12
C GLU A 114 14.33 0.63 -2.41
N LYS A 115 14.84 1.86 -2.38
CA LYS A 115 16.28 2.11 -2.50
C LYS A 115 17.09 1.54 -1.33
N GLU A 116 16.57 1.60 -0.12
CA GLU A 116 17.18 0.90 1.02
C GLU A 116 17.07 -0.62 0.86
N THR A 117 15.91 -1.14 0.42
CA THR A 117 15.72 -2.57 0.14
C THR A 117 16.76 -3.13 -0.84
N GLU A 118 17.12 -2.36 -1.89
CA GLU A 118 18.19 -2.73 -2.83
C GLU A 118 19.56 -2.89 -2.13
N LYS A 119 19.84 -2.07 -1.12
CA LYS A 119 21.10 -2.17 -0.33
C LYS A 119 21.08 -3.41 0.54
N TYR A 120 19.98 -3.65 1.27
CA TYR A 120 19.84 -4.84 2.12
C TYR A 120 19.85 -6.15 1.32
N LEU A 121 19.35 -6.17 0.10
CA LEU A 121 19.47 -7.28 -0.84
C LEU A 121 20.95 -7.56 -1.17
N LYS A 122 21.74 -6.53 -1.47
CA LYS A 122 23.20 -6.65 -1.71
C LYS A 122 23.93 -7.16 -0.47
N ASP A 123 23.45 -6.81 0.71
CA ASP A 123 23.98 -7.27 2.00
C ASP A 123 23.49 -8.70 2.37
N GLY A 124 22.72 -9.35 1.51
CA GLY A 124 22.31 -10.75 1.64
C GLY A 124 20.95 -10.99 2.30
N LEU A 125 20.13 -9.97 2.59
CA LEU A 125 18.77 -10.19 3.08
C LEU A 125 17.89 -10.82 1.97
N PRO A 126 17.13 -11.88 2.27
CA PRO A 126 16.35 -12.61 1.27
C PRO A 126 15.00 -11.93 0.96
N ILE A 127 15.04 -10.73 0.38
CA ILE A 127 13.86 -9.88 0.17
C ILE A 127 13.23 -10.14 -1.21
N VAL A 128 11.89 -10.23 -1.25
CA VAL A 128 11.03 -10.10 -2.42
C VAL A 128 10.14 -8.88 -2.21
N THR A 129 10.02 -8.00 -3.22
CA THR A 129 9.24 -6.78 -3.14
C THR A 129 7.95 -6.91 -3.94
N LEU A 130 6.83 -6.56 -3.33
CA LEU A 130 5.53 -6.46 -3.98
C LEU A 130 5.06 -5.01 -4.02
N ASN A 131 4.62 -4.54 -5.19
CA ASN A 131 4.08 -3.20 -5.42
C ASN A 131 2.59 -3.30 -5.73
N PRO A 132 1.73 -3.43 -4.70
CA PRO A 132 0.29 -3.49 -4.94
C PRO A 132 -0.25 -2.15 -5.42
N GLY A 133 -1.27 -2.24 -6.28
CA GLY A 133 -2.15 -1.14 -6.60
C GLY A 133 -3.01 -0.73 -5.42
N VAL A 134 -4.14 -0.09 -5.71
CA VAL A 134 -5.11 0.27 -4.67
C VAL A 134 -5.81 -1.00 -4.21
N VAL A 135 -5.55 -1.39 -2.97
CA VAL A 135 -6.15 -2.59 -2.37
C VAL A 135 -7.59 -2.30 -2.00
N THR A 136 -8.49 -3.20 -2.41
CA THR A 136 -9.91 -3.12 -2.09
C THR A 136 -10.45 -4.47 -1.62
N GLY A 137 -11.50 -4.43 -0.81
CA GLY A 137 -12.14 -5.65 -0.31
C GLY A 137 -13.05 -5.41 0.88
N PRO A 138 -13.54 -6.48 1.53
CA PRO A 138 -14.36 -6.36 2.74
C PRO A 138 -13.64 -5.57 3.84
N LYS A 139 -14.39 -4.71 4.53
CA LYS A 139 -13.90 -3.84 5.62
C LYS A 139 -12.99 -2.68 5.16
N ASP A 140 -12.82 -2.43 3.85
CA ASP A 140 -12.19 -1.22 3.39
C ASP A 140 -13.13 -0.02 3.64
N THR A 141 -12.87 0.71 4.71
CA THR A 141 -13.63 1.89 5.14
C THR A 141 -12.84 3.19 4.99
N LYS A 142 -11.63 3.10 4.42
CA LYS A 142 -10.72 4.25 4.27
C LYS A 142 -10.82 4.81 2.85
N THR A 143 -9.78 4.90 2.13
CA THR A 143 -9.64 5.57 0.82
C THR A 143 -10.67 5.16 -0.24
N PHE A 144 -10.41 4.09 -0.97
CA PHE A 144 -11.27 3.65 -2.07
C PHE A 144 -12.61 3.10 -1.57
N GLY A 145 -12.59 2.27 -0.55
CA GLY A 145 -13.81 1.72 0.05
C GLY A 145 -14.72 2.80 0.63
N LYS A 146 -14.17 3.87 1.22
CA LYS A 146 -14.96 5.04 1.65
C LYS A 146 -15.72 5.68 0.47
N THR A 147 -15.08 5.78 -0.69
CA THR A 147 -15.72 6.28 -1.92
C THR A 147 -16.84 5.36 -2.38
N VAL A 148 -16.58 4.05 -2.47
CA VAL A 148 -17.57 3.04 -2.86
C VAL A 148 -18.77 3.08 -1.91
N LEU A 149 -18.54 3.08 -0.59
CA LEU A 149 -19.61 3.21 0.41
C LEU A 149 -20.35 4.55 0.30
N GLY A 150 -19.66 5.62 -0.01
CA GLY A 150 -20.26 6.95 -0.23
C GLY A 150 -21.20 6.97 -1.41
N ILE A 151 -20.86 6.31 -2.51
CA ILE A 151 -21.73 6.14 -3.69
C ILE A 151 -22.90 5.23 -3.33
N ALA A 152 -22.63 4.07 -2.76
CA ALA A 152 -23.65 3.09 -2.37
C ALA A 152 -24.71 3.68 -1.41
N ASN A 153 -24.29 4.53 -0.48
CA ASN A 153 -25.19 5.21 0.45
C ASN A 153 -25.79 6.53 -0.08
N GLY A 154 -25.49 6.91 -1.34
CA GLY A 154 -25.98 8.14 -1.96
C GLY A 154 -25.43 9.43 -1.34
N LYS A 155 -24.33 9.36 -0.61
CA LYS A 155 -23.62 10.53 -0.05
C LYS A 155 -22.81 11.25 -1.11
N VAL A 156 -22.23 10.52 -2.07
CA VAL A 156 -21.49 11.08 -3.21
C VAL A 156 -22.51 11.42 -4.32
N LYS A 157 -22.56 12.70 -4.70
CA LYS A 157 -23.56 13.24 -5.65
C LYS A 157 -22.99 13.61 -7.02
N ALA A 158 -21.66 13.58 -7.16
CA ALA A 158 -21.00 13.90 -8.42
C ALA A 158 -19.76 13.01 -8.60
N LYS A 159 -19.45 12.65 -9.84
CA LYS A 159 -18.23 11.93 -10.20
C LYS A 159 -17.03 12.87 -10.09
N PHE A 160 -15.90 12.36 -9.67
CA PHE A 160 -14.60 13.02 -9.72
C PHE A 160 -13.64 12.19 -10.56
N PHE A 161 -12.81 12.84 -11.35
CA PHE A 161 -11.84 12.20 -12.26
C PHE A 161 -12.41 11.02 -13.07
N PRO A 162 -13.59 11.14 -13.70
CA PRO A 162 -14.28 9.98 -14.29
C PRO A 162 -13.52 9.31 -15.44
N ASN A 163 -12.58 10.03 -16.06
CA ASN A 163 -11.77 9.53 -17.17
C ASN A 163 -10.42 8.94 -16.74
N SER A 164 -10.03 9.13 -15.48
CA SER A 164 -8.80 8.55 -14.94
C SER A 164 -8.98 7.07 -14.62
N TYR A 165 -7.87 6.34 -14.67
CA TYR A 165 -7.83 4.93 -14.32
C TYR A 165 -7.25 4.75 -12.91
N ILE A 166 -7.72 3.71 -12.23
CA ILE A 166 -7.21 3.29 -10.93
C ILE A 166 -6.83 1.81 -11.00
N PRO A 167 -5.56 1.47 -10.71
CA PRO A 167 -5.12 0.09 -10.66
C PRO A 167 -5.60 -0.55 -9.34
N LEU A 168 -6.58 -1.44 -9.44
CA LEU A 168 -7.16 -2.14 -8.29
C LEU A 168 -6.57 -3.54 -8.14
N VAL A 169 -6.44 -3.96 -6.89
CA VAL A 169 -6.21 -5.36 -6.52
C VAL A 169 -7.18 -5.76 -5.40
N TYR A 170 -7.81 -6.93 -5.54
CA TYR A 170 -8.66 -7.46 -4.49
C TYR A 170 -7.80 -8.04 -3.36
N ILE A 171 -8.22 -7.86 -2.10
CA ILE A 171 -7.41 -8.21 -0.93
C ILE A 171 -7.03 -9.70 -0.90
N ASP A 172 -7.95 -10.61 -1.27
CA ASP A 172 -7.66 -12.04 -1.26
C ASP A 172 -6.64 -12.42 -2.35
N ASP A 173 -6.67 -11.74 -3.51
CA ASP A 173 -5.66 -11.93 -4.56
C ASP A 173 -4.29 -11.47 -4.10
N LEU A 174 -4.22 -10.31 -3.43
CA LEU A 174 -2.98 -9.82 -2.84
C LEU A 174 -2.43 -10.80 -1.78
N ILE A 175 -3.28 -11.32 -0.89
CA ILE A 175 -2.88 -12.31 0.12
C ILE A 175 -2.35 -13.58 -0.55
N ASN A 176 -3.03 -14.08 -1.59
CA ASN A 176 -2.58 -15.25 -2.33
C ASN A 176 -1.22 -15.04 -2.99
N ILE A 177 -0.98 -13.86 -3.56
CA ILE A 177 0.32 -13.49 -4.14
C ILE A 177 1.39 -13.38 -3.05
N MET A 178 1.08 -12.77 -1.90
CA MET A 178 2.01 -12.69 -0.77
C MET A 178 2.45 -14.09 -0.31
N ILE A 179 1.52 -15.03 -0.19
CA ILE A 179 1.84 -16.42 0.19
C ILE A 179 2.71 -17.10 -0.87
N LYS A 180 2.35 -16.99 -2.15
CA LYS A 180 3.14 -17.54 -3.26
C LYS A 180 4.53 -16.90 -3.36
N SER A 181 4.70 -15.67 -2.89
CA SER A 181 5.99 -14.97 -2.93
C SER A 181 7.05 -15.59 -2.01
N ILE A 182 6.67 -16.47 -1.10
CA ILE A 182 7.61 -17.25 -0.28
C ILE A 182 8.54 -18.09 -1.18
N ASP A 183 8.03 -18.63 -2.27
CA ASP A 183 8.77 -19.50 -3.18
C ASP A 183 9.46 -18.76 -4.34
N LEU A 184 9.25 -17.44 -4.45
CA LEU A 184 9.83 -16.66 -5.53
C LEU A 184 11.33 -16.39 -5.30
N LYS A 185 12.03 -16.09 -6.40
CA LYS A 185 13.46 -15.77 -6.40
C LYS A 185 13.72 -14.51 -5.53
N VAL A 186 14.71 -14.59 -4.65
CA VAL A 186 15.20 -13.43 -3.88
C VAL A 186 15.65 -12.31 -4.83
N GLY A 187 15.31 -11.09 -4.50
CA GLY A 187 15.58 -9.90 -5.32
C GLY A 187 14.52 -9.61 -6.38
N SER A 188 13.51 -10.48 -6.54
CA SER A 188 12.41 -10.20 -7.46
C SER A 188 11.51 -9.08 -6.94
N LYS A 189 10.98 -8.29 -7.89
CA LYS A 189 9.97 -7.26 -7.65
C LYS A 189 8.77 -7.52 -8.57
N TYR A 190 7.56 -7.31 -8.07
CA TYR A 190 6.33 -7.55 -8.82
C TYR A 190 5.32 -6.43 -8.59
N VAL A 191 4.76 -5.92 -9.67
CA VAL A 191 3.57 -5.06 -9.65
C VAL A 191 2.33 -5.94 -9.50
N VAL A 192 1.56 -5.68 -8.44
CA VAL A 192 0.41 -6.52 -8.10
C VAL A 192 -0.87 -5.73 -8.34
N VAL A 193 -1.44 -5.91 -9.53
CA VAL A 193 -2.66 -5.25 -10.00
C VAL A 193 -3.57 -6.29 -10.63
N GLY A 194 -4.84 -6.30 -10.24
CA GLY A 194 -5.85 -7.16 -10.84
C GLY A 194 -6.47 -6.53 -12.09
N GLU A 195 -6.94 -5.29 -11.97
CA GLU A 195 -7.60 -4.57 -13.07
C GLU A 195 -7.30 -3.07 -13.01
N ASN A 196 -7.00 -2.46 -14.15
CA ASN A 196 -7.01 -1.02 -14.33
C ASN A 196 -8.43 -0.57 -14.70
N ILE A 197 -9.19 -0.06 -13.73
CA ILE A 197 -10.57 0.32 -13.93
C ILE A 197 -10.72 1.83 -14.05
N LYS A 198 -11.55 2.27 -15.00
CA LYS A 198 -11.90 3.68 -15.14
C LYS A 198 -12.76 4.13 -13.95
N ILE A 199 -12.39 5.23 -13.31
CA ILE A 199 -13.10 5.71 -12.10
C ILE A 199 -14.59 5.93 -12.39
N GLY A 200 -14.92 6.48 -13.57
CA GLY A 200 -16.32 6.67 -13.99
C GLY A 200 -17.13 5.37 -14.02
N ASP A 201 -16.49 4.25 -14.40
CA ASP A 201 -17.14 2.93 -14.47
C ASP A 201 -17.37 2.35 -13.08
N VAL A 202 -16.50 2.65 -12.10
CA VAL A 202 -16.73 2.29 -10.69
C VAL A 202 -18.01 2.94 -10.19
N PHE A 203 -18.21 4.23 -10.44
CA PHE A 203 -19.45 4.93 -10.08
C PHE A 203 -20.68 4.26 -10.68
N ASP A 204 -20.63 3.93 -11.97
CA ASP A 204 -21.77 3.34 -12.69
C ASP A 204 -22.04 1.91 -12.22
N LYS A 205 -21.01 1.10 -11.99
CA LYS A 205 -21.14 -0.26 -11.43
C LYS A 205 -21.75 -0.24 -10.03
N VAL A 206 -21.27 0.65 -9.13
CA VAL A 206 -21.80 0.75 -7.76
C VAL A 206 -23.25 1.20 -7.76
N CYS A 207 -23.61 2.23 -8.54
CA CYS A 207 -25.01 2.68 -8.69
C CYS A 207 -25.90 1.52 -9.17
N LYS A 208 -25.46 0.76 -10.19
CA LYS A 208 -26.22 -0.38 -10.73
C LYS A 208 -26.42 -1.48 -9.67
N ILE A 209 -25.36 -1.88 -8.95
CA ILE A 209 -25.43 -2.95 -7.92
C ILE A 209 -26.34 -2.55 -6.76
N THR A 210 -26.35 -1.26 -6.40
CA THR A 210 -27.13 -0.75 -5.27
C THR A 210 -28.51 -0.21 -5.66
N ASN A 211 -28.96 -0.45 -6.91
CA ASN A 211 -30.23 0.03 -7.45
C ASN A 211 -30.43 1.55 -7.26
N ARG A 212 -29.39 2.33 -7.49
CA ARG A 212 -29.42 3.80 -7.44
C ARG A 212 -29.39 4.40 -8.83
N ASP A 213 -29.93 5.59 -8.94
CA ASP A 213 -29.83 6.38 -10.15
C ASP A 213 -28.37 6.67 -10.51
N LYS A 214 -28.07 6.63 -11.80
CA LYS A 214 -26.76 6.94 -12.34
C LYS A 214 -26.36 8.36 -11.99
N ILE A 215 -25.17 8.54 -11.42
CA ILE A 215 -24.60 9.86 -11.16
C ILE A 215 -24.06 10.44 -12.46
N THR A 216 -24.72 11.47 -12.98
CA THR A 216 -24.36 12.16 -14.23
C THR A 216 -23.53 13.43 -14.00
N LYS A 217 -23.67 14.06 -12.82
CA LYS A 217 -22.90 15.25 -12.47
C LYS A 217 -21.42 14.93 -12.34
N ILE A 218 -20.57 15.83 -12.83
CA ILE A 218 -19.11 15.73 -12.72
C ILE A 218 -18.62 16.94 -11.93
N THR A 219 -17.80 16.71 -10.91
CA THR A 219 -17.12 17.79 -10.17
C THR A 219 -15.97 18.31 -11.03
N PRO A 220 -15.95 19.60 -11.37
CA PRO A 220 -14.86 20.20 -12.11
C PRO A 220 -13.51 20.05 -11.36
N ASN A 221 -12.42 19.79 -12.09
CA ASN A 221 -11.11 19.54 -11.48
C ASN A 221 -10.62 20.70 -10.60
N PHE A 222 -10.94 21.97 -10.97
CA PHE A 222 -10.53 23.12 -10.18
C PHE A 222 -11.15 23.13 -8.77
N ILE A 223 -12.39 22.63 -8.63
CA ILE A 223 -13.06 22.49 -7.31
C ILE A 223 -12.32 21.43 -6.48
N LEU A 224 -11.96 20.30 -7.10
CA LEU A 224 -11.21 19.24 -6.43
C LEU A 224 -9.84 19.74 -5.96
N LEU A 225 -9.14 20.52 -6.79
CA LEU A 225 -7.86 21.15 -6.42
C LEU A 225 -8.02 22.14 -5.26
N MET A 226 -9.08 22.97 -5.27
CA MET A 226 -9.36 23.88 -4.16
C MET A 226 -9.61 23.11 -2.85
N VAL A 227 -10.41 22.06 -2.88
CA VAL A 227 -10.65 21.21 -1.69
C VAL A 227 -9.34 20.59 -1.19
N ALA A 228 -8.51 20.07 -2.09
CA ALA A 228 -7.21 19.49 -1.72
C ALA A 228 -6.21 20.53 -1.16
N TYR A 229 -6.33 21.79 -1.55
CA TYR A 229 -5.46 22.87 -1.06
C TYR A 229 -5.85 23.36 0.35
N TYR A 230 -7.16 23.32 0.68
CA TYR A 230 -7.68 23.82 1.98
C TYR A 230 -7.97 22.69 2.99
N SER A 231 -7.76 21.41 2.66
CA SER A 231 -7.93 20.26 3.56
C SER A 231 -6.60 19.81 4.17
#